data_ca7e932409991eda21c9bd48f8ee4a65
#
_entry.id   ca7e932409991eda21c9bd48f8ee4a65
#
_cell.length_a   1.000
_cell.length_b   1.000
_cell.length_c   1.000
_cell.angle_alpha   90.00
_cell.angle_beta   90.00
_cell.angle_gamma   90.00
#
_symmetry.space_group_name_H-M   'P 1'
#
loop_
_entity.id
_entity.type
_entity.pdbx_description
1 polymer ?
#
loop_
_entity_poly.entity_id
_entity_poly.type
_entity_poly.pdbx_seq_one_letter_code
_entity_poly.pdbx_strand_id
1 'polypeptide(L)'
;MKARKRVIQGGTSAGKTYAIIPILIDRCLKEKLKVTIVAETLPSVKEGALDIFKTIMEDTGRWIDTNWNASSLTYTFGNKSRIQFKSFDTDGKAKASGKRDILFLNEANHIPFPIADALMIRSKETYIDFNPDNEFWVHTETLTEPNSEFLLLTYEDNEGLPPASLEDLLSNIEKAKTSDYWANWWKVYGEGQIGNLQGVVFSHWKKIDKIPNESKLKGYGGDFGFTNDPTTLIAIYEYEGQEIWDEVIYEVGLTNPALSKLMNVLNVDKSKPIIFDSASPQSIKELKDLGWRKIDGADKGKGSVNFGIQIIQEKTILVTSRSKNLITELQKYTWAKDRDGKPTNEPIDSFNHCIDGIRYFYTKKTYSGRYVVV
;
A
#
# COMPACT_ATOMS: atom_id res chain seq x y z
N MET A 1 17.44 9.01 19.01
CA MET A 1 17.69 8.69 17.57
C MET A 1 18.65 9.73 16.98
N LYS A 2 19.70 9.31 16.31
CA LYS A 2 20.76 10.19 15.75
C LYS A 2 20.83 10.12 14.22
N ALA A 3 20.26 9.10 13.61
CA ALA A 3 20.28 8.93 12.16
C ALA A 3 19.53 10.05 11.41
N ARG A 4 19.84 10.18 10.12
CA ARG A 4 19.19 11.16 9.24
C ARG A 4 17.71 10.86 9.07
N LYS A 5 17.33 9.57 8.96
CA LYS A 5 15.95 9.12 8.84
C LYS A 5 15.56 8.40 10.13
N ARG A 6 14.53 8.89 10.78
CA ARG A 6 14.01 8.37 12.05
C ARG A 6 12.62 7.84 11.83
N VAL A 7 12.49 6.53 11.87
CA VAL A 7 11.26 5.81 11.60
C VAL A 7 10.61 5.40 12.91
N ILE A 8 9.40 5.87 13.14
CA ILE A 8 8.62 5.61 14.35
C ILE A 8 7.35 4.87 13.95
N GLN A 9 7.42 3.55 14.05
CA GLN A 9 6.27 2.66 13.88
C GLN A 9 5.55 2.50 15.21
N GLY A 10 4.23 2.34 15.19
CA GLY A 10 3.54 2.02 16.43
C GLY A 10 2.04 1.94 16.30
N GLY A 11 1.42 1.40 17.34
CA GLY A 11 -0.01 1.27 17.45
C GLY A 11 -0.76 2.60 17.52
N THR A 12 -2.08 2.53 17.55
CA THR A 12 -2.90 3.69 17.92
C THR A 12 -2.66 4.02 19.40
N SER A 13 -2.90 5.25 19.77
CA SER A 13 -2.68 5.70 21.16
C SER A 13 -1.23 5.61 21.67
N ALA A 14 -0.27 5.22 20.83
CA ALA A 14 1.16 5.21 21.18
C ALA A 14 1.78 6.62 21.32
N GLY A 15 1.03 7.69 21.02
CA GLY A 15 1.48 9.06 21.17
C GLY A 15 2.55 9.52 20.18
N LYS A 16 2.77 8.80 19.07
CA LYS A 16 3.85 9.06 18.09
C LYS A 16 3.93 10.52 17.65
N THR A 17 2.86 11.02 17.04
CA THR A 17 2.79 12.40 16.53
C THR A 17 2.91 13.41 17.67
N TYR A 18 2.29 13.13 18.82
CA TYR A 18 2.34 13.97 20.01
C TYR A 18 3.75 14.03 20.62
N ALA A 19 4.55 12.99 20.49
CA ALA A 19 5.96 12.98 20.92
C ALA A 19 6.90 13.74 19.98
N ILE A 20 6.64 13.66 18.65
CA ILE A 20 7.50 14.27 17.63
C ILE A 20 7.33 15.81 17.60
N ILE A 21 6.10 16.30 17.65
CA ILE A 21 5.81 17.73 17.50
C ILE A 21 6.50 18.60 18.55
N PRO A 22 6.51 18.30 19.87
CA PRO A 22 7.27 19.05 20.87
C PRO A 22 8.78 19.11 20.57
N ILE A 23 9.34 18.02 20.06
CA ILE A 23 10.76 17.99 19.65
C ILE A 23 11.01 18.99 18.53
N LEU A 24 10.11 19.07 17.54
CA LEU A 24 10.24 20.01 16.42
C LEU A 24 10.07 21.46 16.90
N ILE A 25 9.14 21.72 17.82
CA ILE A 25 8.93 23.04 18.44
C ILE A 25 10.20 23.47 19.20
N ASP A 26 10.70 22.62 20.09
CA ASP A 26 11.89 22.91 20.89
C ASP A 26 13.12 23.19 20.00
N ARG A 27 13.32 22.40 18.97
CA ARG A 27 14.38 22.65 17.98
C ARG A 27 14.21 23.99 17.26
N CYS A 28 12.99 24.33 16.85
CA CYS A 28 12.71 25.62 16.22
C CYS A 28 12.94 26.82 17.14
N LEU A 29 12.78 26.65 18.45
CA LEU A 29 13.08 27.70 19.46
C LEU A 29 14.59 27.89 19.64
N LYS A 30 15.37 26.81 19.54
CA LYS A 30 16.84 26.84 19.79
C LYS A 30 17.63 27.22 18.53
N GLU A 31 17.15 26.81 17.34
CA GLU A 31 17.88 26.97 16.09
C GLU A 31 16.97 27.57 15.01
N LYS A 32 17.55 28.28 14.04
CA LYS A 32 16.80 28.78 12.89
C LYS A 32 16.59 27.69 11.86
N LEU A 33 15.41 27.08 11.84
CA LEU A 33 15.06 25.91 11.04
C LEU A 33 13.87 26.16 10.12
N LYS A 34 13.87 25.43 8.99
CA LYS A 34 12.71 25.23 8.11
C LYS A 34 12.21 23.81 8.32
N VAL A 35 11.08 23.67 8.96
CA VAL A 35 10.40 22.39 9.16
C VAL A 35 9.18 22.29 8.21
N THR A 36 9.00 21.16 7.59
CA THR A 36 7.78 20.87 6.83
C THR A 36 7.17 19.58 7.35
N ILE A 37 5.90 19.63 7.75
CA ILE A 37 5.09 18.50 8.18
C ILE A 37 4.15 18.17 7.04
N VAL A 38 4.11 16.90 6.64
CA VAL A 38 3.34 16.43 5.47
C VAL A 38 2.50 15.23 5.87
N ALA A 39 1.22 15.25 5.50
CA ALA A 39 0.34 14.10 5.51
C ALA A 39 -0.29 13.91 4.12
N GLU A 40 -1.06 12.85 3.92
CA GLU A 40 -1.67 12.50 2.65
C GLU A 40 -2.50 13.65 2.04
N THR A 41 -3.39 14.23 2.85
CA THR A 41 -4.31 15.29 2.40
C THR A 41 -4.24 16.52 3.31
N LEU A 42 -4.72 17.69 2.82
CA LEU A 42 -4.82 18.89 3.65
C LEU A 42 -5.79 18.75 4.84
N PRO A 43 -6.95 18.09 4.72
CA PRO A 43 -7.77 17.75 5.89
C PRO A 43 -6.98 16.95 6.94
N SER A 44 -6.34 15.85 6.54
CA SER A 44 -5.54 15.02 7.47
C SER A 44 -4.44 15.83 8.19
N VAL A 45 -3.76 16.72 7.45
CA VAL A 45 -2.76 17.63 8.08
C VAL A 45 -3.40 18.54 9.13
N LYS A 46 -4.60 19.08 8.84
CA LYS A 46 -5.28 20.04 9.72
C LYS A 46 -5.85 19.39 10.97
N GLU A 47 -6.50 18.26 10.81
CA GLU A 47 -7.16 17.52 11.89
C GLU A 47 -6.17 16.71 12.75
N GLY A 48 -5.00 16.40 12.20
CA GLY A 48 -3.94 15.67 12.89
C GLY A 48 -2.82 16.59 13.40
N ALA A 49 -1.70 16.60 12.67
CA ALA A 49 -0.47 17.25 13.13
C ALA A 49 -0.58 18.75 13.41
N LEU A 50 -1.42 19.49 12.68
CA LEU A 50 -1.60 20.93 12.94
C LEU A 50 -2.41 21.18 14.21
N ASP A 51 -3.46 20.40 14.45
CA ASP A 51 -4.28 20.53 15.65
C ASP A 51 -3.44 20.24 16.91
N ILE A 52 -2.67 19.15 16.89
CA ILE A 52 -1.72 18.79 17.96
C ILE A 52 -0.70 19.92 18.16
N PHE A 53 -0.11 20.43 17.08
CA PHE A 53 0.84 21.54 17.17
C PHE A 53 0.23 22.78 17.85
N LYS A 54 -0.98 23.16 17.42
CA LYS A 54 -1.69 24.31 17.95
C LYS A 54 -2.02 24.13 19.43
N THR A 55 -2.58 22.99 19.81
CA THR A 55 -2.87 22.64 21.20
C THR A 55 -1.64 22.76 22.08
N ILE A 56 -0.52 22.13 21.68
CA ILE A 56 0.74 22.21 22.46
C ILE A 56 1.23 23.64 22.60
N MET A 57 1.16 24.44 21.54
CA MET A 57 1.60 25.84 21.58
C MET A 57 0.70 26.72 22.46
N GLU A 58 -0.61 26.49 22.45
CA GLU A 58 -1.60 27.17 23.27
C GLU A 58 -1.46 26.78 24.75
N ASP A 59 -1.44 25.48 25.06
CA ASP A 59 -1.32 24.96 26.43
C ASP A 59 -0.02 25.38 27.11
N THR A 60 1.04 25.55 26.34
CA THR A 60 2.34 26.01 26.85
C THR A 60 2.52 27.51 26.82
N GLY A 61 1.49 28.28 26.46
CA GLY A 61 1.52 29.75 26.36
C GLY A 61 2.48 30.31 25.31
N ARG A 62 2.81 29.48 24.29
CA ARG A 62 3.76 29.83 23.21
C ARG A 62 3.07 30.27 21.93
N TRP A 63 1.76 30.13 21.85
CA TRP A 63 1.01 30.55 20.67
C TRP A 63 0.92 32.06 20.58
N ILE A 64 1.24 32.61 19.42
CA ILE A 64 1.11 34.05 19.11
C ILE A 64 0.40 34.17 17.75
N ASP A 65 -0.82 34.74 17.74
CA ASP A 65 -1.67 34.80 16.55
C ASP A 65 -0.99 35.48 15.36
N THR A 66 -0.24 36.56 15.59
CA THR A 66 0.46 37.30 14.51
C THR A 66 1.58 36.50 13.87
N ASN A 67 2.01 35.41 14.49
CA ASN A 67 3.03 34.50 13.95
C ASN A 67 2.44 33.41 13.05
N TRP A 68 1.12 33.28 13.03
CA TRP A 68 0.40 32.29 12.25
C TRP A 68 -0.10 32.86 10.93
N ASN A 69 0.18 32.16 9.83
CA ASN A 69 -0.36 32.44 8.51
C ASN A 69 -1.29 31.29 8.09
N ALA A 70 -2.59 31.55 8.16
CA ALA A 70 -3.63 30.54 7.85
C ALA A 70 -3.70 30.15 6.38
N SER A 71 -3.32 31.05 5.43
CA SER A 71 -3.37 30.72 4.00
C SER A 71 -2.25 29.81 3.57
N SER A 72 -1.07 29.94 4.17
CA SER A 72 0.09 29.07 3.87
C SER A 72 0.29 27.96 4.91
N LEU A 73 -0.58 27.85 5.91
CA LEU A 73 -0.48 26.95 7.08
C LEU A 73 0.93 26.95 7.67
N THR A 74 1.42 28.16 8.00
CA THR A 74 2.80 28.34 8.45
C THR A 74 2.85 29.11 9.75
N TYR A 75 3.53 28.58 10.76
CA TYR A 75 3.89 29.29 11.98
C TYR A 75 5.35 29.75 11.92
N THR A 76 5.60 31.03 12.21
CA THR A 76 6.93 31.64 12.18
C THR A 76 7.35 32.08 13.59
N PHE A 77 8.39 31.48 14.13
CA PHE A 77 8.95 31.79 15.45
C PHE A 77 9.74 33.13 15.45
N GLY A 78 9.96 33.70 16.60
CA GLY A 78 10.69 34.99 16.75
C GLY A 78 12.09 34.98 16.14
N ASN A 79 12.80 33.86 16.18
CA ASN A 79 14.11 33.66 15.55
C ASN A 79 14.08 33.40 14.03
N LYS A 80 12.89 33.53 13.39
CA LYS A 80 12.64 33.26 11.97
C LYS A 80 12.66 31.78 11.58
N SER A 81 12.66 30.87 12.53
CA SER A 81 12.31 29.48 12.27
C SER A 81 10.85 29.37 11.80
N ARG A 82 10.53 28.36 11.04
CA ARG A 82 9.17 28.15 10.59
C ARG A 82 8.80 26.67 10.54
N ILE A 83 7.56 26.38 10.95
CA ILE A 83 6.92 25.09 10.74
C ILE A 83 5.79 25.29 9.73
N GLN A 84 5.81 24.53 8.65
CA GLN A 84 4.84 24.59 7.56
C GLN A 84 4.15 23.26 7.41
N PHE A 85 2.81 23.27 7.31
CA PHE A 85 1.96 22.09 7.15
C PHE A 85 1.50 22.00 5.70
N LYS A 86 1.68 20.83 5.04
CA LYS A 86 1.42 20.63 3.62
C LYS A 86 0.89 19.23 3.30
N SER A 87 0.28 19.12 2.14
CA SER A 87 0.10 17.85 1.42
C SER A 87 0.58 18.00 -0.03
N PHE A 88 0.86 16.88 -0.68
CA PHE A 88 1.30 16.85 -2.07
C PHE A 88 0.56 15.74 -2.80
N ASP A 89 -0.08 16.08 -3.90
CA ASP A 89 -0.84 15.18 -4.77
C ASP A 89 0.01 14.60 -5.91
N THR A 90 1.19 15.20 -6.19
CA THR A 90 2.12 14.71 -7.21
C THR A 90 3.58 14.87 -6.77
N ASP A 91 4.44 13.98 -7.28
CA ASP A 91 5.89 14.05 -7.07
C ASP A 91 6.51 15.32 -7.69
N GLY A 92 5.94 15.82 -8.80
CA GLY A 92 6.36 17.08 -9.42
C GLY A 92 6.22 18.27 -8.47
N LYS A 93 5.08 18.40 -7.76
CA LYS A 93 4.89 19.44 -6.73
C LYS A 93 5.81 19.24 -5.53
N ALA A 94 6.04 17.99 -5.13
CA ALA A 94 7.01 17.66 -4.08
C ALA A 94 8.44 18.08 -4.48
N LYS A 95 8.86 17.79 -5.70
CA LYS A 95 10.15 18.20 -6.28
C LYS A 95 10.30 19.73 -6.33
N ALA A 96 9.23 20.47 -6.61
CA ALA A 96 9.24 21.94 -6.66
C ALA A 96 9.21 22.62 -5.27
N SER A 97 8.97 21.88 -4.18
CA SER A 97 8.72 22.45 -2.84
C SER A 97 9.95 23.06 -2.14
N GLY A 98 11.12 22.98 -2.73
CA GLY A 98 12.37 23.54 -2.20
C GLY A 98 13.02 22.71 -1.08
N LYS A 99 14.17 23.18 -0.59
CA LYS A 99 14.95 22.53 0.47
C LYS A 99 14.44 22.91 1.85
N ARG A 100 14.57 21.98 2.81
CA ARG A 100 14.20 22.15 4.22
C ARG A 100 15.25 21.53 5.13
N ASP A 101 15.24 21.94 6.40
CA ASP A 101 16.12 21.35 7.40
C ASP A 101 15.51 20.05 7.93
N ILE A 102 14.22 20.07 8.28
CA ILE A 102 13.53 18.91 8.82
C ILE A 102 12.23 18.64 8.01
N LEU A 103 12.04 17.39 7.65
CA LEU A 103 10.80 16.84 7.13
C LEU A 103 10.16 15.95 8.19
N PHE A 104 8.87 16.08 8.38
CA PHE A 104 8.08 15.11 9.12
C PHE A 104 6.98 14.55 8.20
N LEU A 105 7.05 13.27 7.89
CA LEU A 105 6.03 12.51 7.18
C LEU A 105 5.11 11.87 8.21
N ASN A 106 3.95 12.45 8.39
CA ASN A 106 2.94 12.00 9.34
C ASN A 106 1.97 11.05 8.64
N GLU A 107 1.71 9.89 9.24
CA GLU A 107 0.94 8.80 8.64
C GLU A 107 1.50 8.37 7.27
N ALA A 108 2.79 8.07 7.24
CA ALA A 108 3.55 7.83 6.02
C ALA A 108 3.05 6.64 5.19
N ASN A 109 2.30 5.71 5.78
CA ASN A 109 1.64 4.59 5.10
C ASN A 109 0.62 5.05 4.04
N HIS A 110 0.11 6.28 4.14
CA HIS A 110 -0.80 6.89 3.17
C HIS A 110 -0.09 7.78 2.13
N ILE A 111 1.21 8.04 2.28
CA ILE A 111 1.97 8.89 1.36
C ILE A 111 2.67 8.02 0.30
N PRO A 112 2.41 8.23 -1.02
CA PRO A 112 3.09 7.49 -2.09
C PRO A 112 4.61 7.67 -2.05
N PHE A 113 5.37 6.57 -2.29
CA PHE A 113 6.84 6.59 -2.25
C PHE A 113 7.47 7.66 -3.15
N PRO A 114 7.04 7.89 -4.42
CA PRO A 114 7.64 8.94 -5.26
C PRO A 114 7.54 10.35 -4.66
N ILE A 115 6.46 10.63 -3.91
CA ILE A 115 6.28 11.89 -3.20
C ILE A 115 7.22 11.95 -1.99
N ALA A 116 7.21 10.91 -1.16
CA ALA A 116 8.06 10.81 0.02
C ALA A 116 9.55 10.92 -0.32
N ASP A 117 10.02 10.19 -1.32
CA ASP A 117 11.41 10.21 -1.79
C ASP A 117 11.82 11.60 -2.30
N ALA A 118 10.98 12.24 -3.14
CA ALA A 118 11.21 13.58 -3.64
C ALA A 118 11.35 14.63 -2.51
N LEU A 119 10.63 14.43 -1.40
CA LEU A 119 10.70 15.29 -0.21
C LEU A 119 11.94 14.97 0.64
N MET A 120 12.24 13.69 0.88
CA MET A 120 13.38 13.24 1.68
C MET A 120 14.73 13.66 1.10
N ILE A 121 14.90 13.57 -0.23
CA ILE A 121 16.12 14.03 -0.93
C ILE A 121 16.41 15.51 -0.67
N ARG A 122 15.37 16.32 -0.42
CA ARG A 122 15.47 17.77 -0.19
C ARG A 122 15.47 18.17 1.29
N SER A 123 15.63 17.18 2.19
CA SER A 123 15.60 17.36 3.63
C SER A 123 16.91 16.92 4.25
N LYS A 124 17.41 17.67 5.26
CA LYS A 124 18.60 17.27 6.01
C LYS A 124 18.31 16.11 6.95
N GLU A 125 17.16 16.18 7.63
CA GLU A 125 16.66 15.18 8.56
C GLU A 125 15.20 14.86 8.25
N THR A 126 14.78 13.62 8.50
CA THR A 126 13.40 13.18 8.30
C THR A 126 12.91 12.37 9.49
N TYR A 127 11.73 12.73 9.98
CA TYR A 127 10.92 11.93 10.89
C TYR A 127 9.79 11.29 10.09
N ILE A 128 9.49 10.04 10.39
CA ILE A 128 8.46 9.27 9.69
C ILE A 128 7.66 8.52 10.74
N ASP A 129 6.37 8.81 10.88
CA ASP A 129 5.50 8.01 11.73
C ASP A 129 4.38 7.32 10.93
N PHE A 130 3.92 6.20 11.43
CA PHE A 130 2.81 5.45 10.84
C PHE A 130 2.28 4.36 11.76
N ASN A 131 1.06 3.91 11.47
CA ASN A 131 0.53 2.64 11.95
C ASN A 131 0.85 1.55 10.92
N PRO A 132 1.37 0.40 11.33
CA PRO A 132 1.83 -0.64 10.40
C PRO A 132 0.68 -1.55 9.95
N ASP A 133 -0.32 -0.99 9.30
CA ASP A 133 -1.46 -1.71 8.76
C ASP A 133 -1.06 -2.74 7.69
N ASN A 134 0.03 -2.48 6.97
CA ASN A 134 0.67 -3.39 6.03
C ASN A 134 2.17 -3.08 5.88
N GLU A 135 2.91 -3.97 5.21
CA GLU A 135 4.26 -3.69 4.74
C GLU A 135 4.21 -2.70 3.56
N PHE A 136 5.03 -1.65 3.58
CA PHE A 136 5.07 -0.62 2.53
C PHE A 136 6.49 -0.04 2.38
N TRP A 137 6.68 0.99 1.53
CA TRP A 137 7.99 1.51 1.13
C TRP A 137 8.92 1.88 2.30
N VAL A 138 8.40 2.20 3.48
CA VAL A 138 9.27 2.46 4.65
C VAL A 138 10.04 1.20 5.00
N HIS A 139 9.41 0.03 4.96
CA HIS A 139 10.02 -1.24 5.31
C HIS A 139 10.97 -1.74 4.22
N THR A 140 10.57 -1.59 2.94
CA THR A 140 11.31 -2.14 1.80
C THR A 140 12.43 -1.23 1.28
N GLU A 141 12.29 0.09 1.44
CA GLU A 141 13.24 1.08 0.93
C GLU A 141 13.98 1.80 2.06
N THR A 142 13.24 2.49 2.95
CA THR A 142 13.86 3.40 3.93
C THR A 142 14.65 2.67 5.02
N LEU A 143 14.11 1.60 5.59
CA LEU A 143 14.78 0.86 6.68
C LEU A 143 15.98 0.02 6.20
N THR A 144 16.12 -0.19 4.90
CA THR A 144 17.30 -0.85 4.31
C THR A 144 18.51 0.09 4.20
N GLU A 145 18.30 1.40 4.36
CA GLU A 145 19.37 2.39 4.27
C GLU A 145 20.20 2.48 5.58
N PRO A 146 21.53 2.60 5.49
CA PRO A 146 22.41 2.61 6.68
C PRO A 146 22.22 3.83 7.60
N ASN A 147 21.60 4.92 7.10
CA ASN A 147 21.34 6.14 7.85
C ASN A 147 19.90 6.22 8.39
N SER A 148 19.26 5.08 8.60
CA SER A 148 17.93 4.95 9.17
C SER A 148 17.99 4.36 10.57
N GLU A 149 17.19 4.88 11.48
CA GLU A 149 16.93 4.31 12.81
C GLU A 149 15.45 4.00 12.93
N PHE A 150 15.15 2.88 13.59
CA PHE A 150 13.79 2.39 13.82
C PHE A 150 13.46 2.43 15.31
N LEU A 151 12.24 2.86 15.61
CA LEU A 151 11.65 2.82 16.94
C LEU A 151 10.23 2.26 16.83
N LEU A 152 9.93 1.26 17.63
CA LEU A 152 8.58 0.75 17.82
C LEU A 152 8.01 1.37 19.10
N LEU A 153 6.81 1.95 19.00
CA LEU A 153 6.05 2.46 20.15
C LEU A 153 4.69 1.78 20.25
N THR A 154 4.29 1.49 21.48
CA THR A 154 2.97 0.94 21.79
C THR A 154 2.23 1.91 22.73
N TYR A 155 1.00 1.57 23.07
CA TYR A 155 0.23 2.32 24.07
C TYR A 155 0.92 2.35 25.46
N GLU A 156 1.75 1.35 25.77
CA GLU A 156 2.51 1.26 27.02
C GLU A 156 3.58 2.35 27.14
N ASP A 157 4.06 2.88 26.01
CA ASP A 157 5.03 3.96 25.94
C ASP A 157 4.38 5.36 26.11
N ASN A 158 3.04 5.42 26.16
CA ASN A 158 2.30 6.67 26.25
C ASN A 158 1.82 6.96 27.68
N GLU A 159 2.67 7.58 28.48
CA GLU A 159 2.35 7.98 29.87
C GLU A 159 1.14 8.92 29.97
N GLY A 160 0.82 9.65 28.91
CA GLY A 160 -0.32 10.58 28.84
C GLY A 160 -1.63 9.96 28.34
N LEU A 161 -1.70 8.65 28.15
CA LEU A 161 -2.93 8.00 27.66
C LEU A 161 -4.04 8.05 28.72
N PRO A 162 -5.21 8.66 28.42
CA PRO A 162 -6.31 8.72 29.37
C PRO A 162 -6.79 7.32 29.78
N PRO A 163 -7.14 7.09 31.07
CA PRO A 163 -7.59 5.77 31.54
C PRO A 163 -8.77 5.18 30.74
N ALA A 164 -9.75 6.01 30.38
CA ALA A 164 -10.89 5.57 29.56
C ALA A 164 -10.43 5.07 28.16
N SER A 165 -9.50 5.77 27.52
CA SER A 165 -8.95 5.36 26.23
C SER A 165 -8.13 4.08 26.34
N LEU A 166 -7.44 3.87 27.45
CA LEU A 166 -6.73 2.62 27.74
C LEU A 166 -7.70 1.47 27.94
N GLU A 167 -8.80 1.67 28.69
CA GLU A 167 -9.83 0.66 28.91
C GLU A 167 -10.48 0.23 27.58
N ASP A 168 -10.86 1.20 26.75
CA ASP A 168 -11.40 0.93 25.40
C ASP A 168 -10.42 0.14 24.55
N LEU A 169 -9.15 0.52 24.55
CA LEU A 169 -8.10 -0.17 23.81
C LEU A 169 -7.94 -1.62 24.29
N LEU A 170 -7.83 -1.84 25.59
CA LEU A 170 -7.65 -3.17 26.18
C LEU A 170 -8.88 -4.07 26.00
N SER A 171 -10.09 -3.51 25.91
CA SER A 171 -11.29 -4.29 25.60
C SER A 171 -11.18 -5.08 24.29
N ASN A 172 -10.37 -4.61 23.34
CA ASN A 172 -10.17 -5.26 22.07
C ASN A 172 -9.30 -6.54 22.16
N ILE A 173 -8.55 -6.74 23.25
CA ILE A 173 -7.80 -7.98 23.50
C ILE A 173 -8.77 -9.17 23.64
N GLU A 174 -9.87 -8.99 24.36
CA GLU A 174 -10.86 -10.05 24.53
C GLU A 174 -11.55 -10.41 23.19
N LYS A 175 -11.82 -9.40 22.35
CA LYS A 175 -12.35 -9.62 21.00
C LYS A 175 -11.33 -10.34 20.10
N ALA A 176 -10.05 -10.07 20.28
CA ALA A 176 -8.96 -10.70 19.51
C ALA A 176 -8.86 -12.22 19.76
N LYS A 177 -9.29 -12.71 20.92
CA LYS A 177 -9.30 -14.15 21.24
C LYS A 177 -10.29 -14.96 20.39
N THR A 178 -11.32 -14.31 19.84
CA THR A 178 -12.45 -14.97 19.17
C THR A 178 -12.65 -14.55 17.73
N SER A 179 -11.80 -13.63 17.20
CA SER A 179 -11.95 -13.07 15.87
C SER A 179 -10.60 -12.73 15.25
N ASP A 180 -10.29 -13.31 14.09
CA ASP A 180 -9.08 -13.01 13.31
C ASP A 180 -8.98 -11.53 12.94
N TYR A 181 -10.11 -10.88 12.69
CA TYR A 181 -10.21 -9.44 12.49
C TYR A 181 -9.65 -8.67 13.69
N TRP A 182 -10.14 -8.95 14.89
CA TRP A 182 -9.70 -8.28 16.11
C TRP A 182 -8.28 -8.68 16.52
N ALA A 183 -7.86 -9.91 16.21
CA ALA A 183 -6.49 -10.34 16.40
C ALA A 183 -5.51 -9.53 15.52
N ASN A 184 -5.85 -9.34 14.24
CA ASN A 184 -5.07 -8.49 13.35
C ASN A 184 -5.14 -7.00 13.77
N TRP A 185 -6.31 -6.52 14.18
CA TRP A 185 -6.47 -5.17 14.70
C TRP A 185 -5.58 -4.93 15.92
N TRP A 186 -5.57 -5.87 16.88
CA TRP A 186 -4.74 -5.78 18.07
C TRP A 186 -3.24 -5.80 17.72
N LYS A 187 -2.85 -6.67 16.81
CA LYS A 187 -1.48 -6.76 16.31
C LYS A 187 -0.99 -5.42 15.75
N VAL A 188 -1.81 -4.73 14.96
CA VAL A 188 -1.47 -3.43 14.33
C VAL A 188 -1.56 -2.29 15.33
N TYR A 189 -2.73 -2.15 15.95
CA TYR A 189 -3.08 -0.94 16.71
C TYR A 189 -2.76 -1.03 18.19
N GLY A 190 -2.67 -2.24 18.74
CA GLY A 190 -2.20 -2.49 20.10
C GLY A 190 -0.68 -2.64 20.14
N GLU A 191 -0.16 -3.65 19.45
CA GLU A 191 1.25 -4.04 19.51
C GLU A 191 2.16 -3.28 18.54
N GLY A 192 1.60 -2.49 17.62
CA GLY A 192 2.36 -1.75 16.62
C GLY A 192 3.12 -2.64 15.61
N GLN A 193 2.70 -3.89 15.46
CA GLN A 193 3.31 -4.85 14.53
C GLN A 193 2.65 -4.80 13.16
N ILE A 194 3.40 -5.20 12.12
CA ILE A 194 2.86 -5.26 10.76
C ILE A 194 1.69 -6.23 10.72
N GLY A 195 0.52 -5.71 10.36
CA GLY A 195 -0.71 -6.46 10.19
C GLY A 195 -0.97 -6.87 8.75
N ASN A 196 -2.06 -7.59 8.56
CA ASN A 196 -2.65 -7.75 7.25
C ASN A 196 -3.79 -6.73 7.13
N LEU A 197 -3.93 -6.10 5.96
CA LEU A 197 -5.03 -5.14 5.72
C LEU A 197 -6.38 -5.77 6.02
N GLN A 198 -7.17 -5.06 6.84
CA GLN A 198 -8.53 -5.48 7.15
C GLN A 198 -9.38 -5.50 5.89
N GLY A 199 -10.03 -6.64 5.66
CA GLY A 199 -10.90 -6.80 4.51
C GLY A 199 -10.15 -7.04 3.20
N VAL A 200 -8.85 -7.38 3.22
CA VAL A 200 -8.20 -7.88 2.01
C VAL A 200 -8.91 -9.12 1.51
N VAL A 201 -9.12 -9.15 0.21
CA VAL A 201 -9.81 -10.26 -0.45
C VAL A 201 -8.99 -11.55 -0.37
N PHE A 202 -7.65 -11.43 -0.44
CA PHE A 202 -6.72 -12.57 -0.42
C PHE A 202 -5.70 -12.41 0.71
N SER A 203 -5.92 -13.10 1.83
CA SER A 203 -5.05 -13.03 3.02
C SER A 203 -4.07 -14.21 3.13
N HIS A 204 -4.32 -15.32 2.41
CA HIS A 204 -3.59 -16.58 2.56
C HIS A 204 -2.62 -16.82 1.40
N TRP A 205 -1.52 -16.06 1.35
CA TRP A 205 -0.44 -16.29 0.38
C TRP A 205 0.93 -16.08 1.05
N LYS A 206 1.97 -16.66 0.45
CA LYS A 206 3.34 -16.57 0.95
C LYS A 206 4.29 -16.17 -0.17
N LYS A 207 5.35 -15.44 0.16
CA LYS A 207 6.44 -15.11 -0.77
C LYS A 207 7.38 -16.31 -0.92
N ILE A 208 7.87 -16.52 -2.15
CA ILE A 208 8.96 -17.45 -2.47
C ILE A 208 10.00 -16.73 -3.33
N ASP A 209 11.28 -17.06 -3.17
CA ASP A 209 12.34 -16.39 -3.93
C ASP A 209 12.48 -16.92 -5.34
N LYS A 210 12.25 -18.21 -5.54
CA LYS A 210 12.41 -18.89 -6.85
C LYS A 210 11.29 -19.91 -7.07
N ILE A 211 10.88 -20.05 -8.32
CA ILE A 211 9.97 -21.10 -8.74
C ILE A 211 10.74 -22.43 -8.69
N PRO A 212 10.26 -23.46 -7.96
CA PRO A 212 10.88 -24.76 -7.94
C PRO A 212 10.97 -25.38 -9.34
N ASN A 213 12.06 -26.11 -9.63
CA ASN A 213 12.30 -26.68 -10.98
C ASN A 213 11.21 -27.66 -11.42
N GLU A 214 10.58 -28.36 -10.48
CA GLU A 214 9.54 -29.35 -10.71
C GLU A 214 8.14 -28.74 -10.92
N SER A 215 8.04 -27.41 -10.83
CA SER A 215 6.78 -26.70 -11.00
C SER A 215 6.26 -26.84 -12.44
N LYS A 216 4.96 -27.08 -12.59
CA LYS A 216 4.29 -27.22 -13.88
C LYS A 216 3.60 -25.93 -14.27
N LEU A 217 4.07 -25.27 -15.32
CA LEU A 217 3.37 -24.13 -15.89
C LEU A 217 1.98 -24.56 -16.39
N LYS A 218 0.93 -23.98 -15.83
CA LYS A 218 -0.48 -24.25 -16.22
C LYS A 218 -0.91 -23.34 -17.36
N GLY A 219 -0.47 -22.10 -17.36
CA GLY A 219 -0.81 -21.08 -18.34
C GLY A 219 -0.60 -19.67 -17.79
N TYR A 220 -1.27 -18.72 -18.43
CA TYR A 220 -1.14 -17.31 -18.10
C TYR A 220 -2.51 -16.65 -17.99
N GLY A 221 -2.63 -15.73 -17.03
CA GLY A 221 -3.76 -14.82 -16.94
C GLY A 221 -3.29 -13.39 -17.16
N GLY A 222 -4.04 -12.61 -17.91
CA GLY A 222 -3.68 -11.23 -18.21
C GLY A 222 -4.88 -10.29 -18.23
N ASP A 223 -4.59 -9.01 -18.07
CA ASP A 223 -5.55 -7.92 -18.21
C ASP A 223 -5.00 -6.88 -19.20
N PHE A 224 -5.87 -6.36 -20.08
CA PHE A 224 -5.47 -5.34 -21.04
C PHE A 224 -5.61 -3.95 -20.44
N GLY A 225 -4.52 -3.23 -20.29
CA GLY A 225 -4.50 -1.81 -20.04
C GLY A 225 -4.04 -1.02 -21.27
N PHE A 226 -4.18 0.29 -21.25
CA PHE A 226 -3.67 1.14 -22.32
C PHE A 226 -3.11 2.47 -21.80
N THR A 227 -3.93 3.51 -21.60
CA THR A 227 -3.42 4.87 -21.34
C THR A 227 -2.95 5.06 -19.90
N ASN A 228 -3.75 4.63 -18.93
CA ASN A 228 -3.48 4.81 -17.50
C ASN A 228 -3.32 3.49 -16.77
N ASP A 229 -3.97 2.45 -17.27
CA ASP A 229 -3.97 1.12 -16.65
C ASP A 229 -2.88 0.25 -17.27
N PRO A 230 -2.18 -0.55 -16.47
CA PRO A 230 -1.15 -1.45 -16.96
C PRO A 230 -1.75 -2.64 -17.72
N THR A 231 -1.11 -3.06 -18.79
CA THR A 231 -1.29 -4.41 -19.31
C THR A 231 -0.50 -5.38 -18.43
N THR A 232 -1.19 -6.40 -17.90
CA THR A 232 -0.59 -7.39 -17.03
C THR A 232 -0.55 -8.78 -17.66
N LEU A 233 0.43 -9.58 -17.28
CA LEU A 233 0.50 -11.01 -17.61
C LEU A 233 1.14 -11.76 -16.45
N ILE A 234 0.40 -12.69 -15.86
CA ILE A 234 0.83 -13.50 -14.72
C ILE A 234 0.96 -14.95 -15.15
N ALA A 235 2.13 -15.54 -14.95
CA ALA A 235 2.34 -16.97 -15.13
C ALA A 235 1.83 -17.75 -13.92
N ILE A 236 1.10 -18.81 -14.15
CA ILE A 236 0.45 -19.64 -13.12
C ILE A 236 1.03 -21.04 -13.20
N TYR A 237 1.72 -21.44 -12.12
CA TYR A 237 2.31 -22.76 -11.97
C TYR A 237 1.61 -23.56 -10.89
N GLU A 238 1.81 -24.86 -10.92
CA GLU A 238 1.42 -25.79 -9.86
C GLU A 238 2.66 -26.53 -9.35
N TYR A 239 2.80 -26.59 -8.04
CA TYR A 239 3.85 -27.36 -7.36
C TYR A 239 3.29 -27.97 -6.07
N GLU A 240 3.32 -29.31 -5.96
CA GLU A 240 2.86 -30.06 -4.77
C GLU A 240 1.46 -29.66 -4.28
N GLY A 241 0.52 -29.43 -5.21
CA GLY A 241 -0.84 -29.01 -4.89
C GLY A 241 -1.00 -27.53 -4.53
N GLN A 242 0.08 -26.75 -4.56
CA GLN A 242 0.08 -25.30 -4.36
C GLN A 242 0.11 -24.58 -5.71
N GLU A 243 -0.47 -23.39 -5.76
CA GLU A 243 -0.41 -22.52 -6.94
C GLU A 243 0.73 -21.51 -6.76
N ILE A 244 1.57 -21.32 -7.78
CA ILE A 244 2.62 -20.30 -7.77
C ILE A 244 2.30 -19.27 -8.83
N TRP A 245 2.27 -18.01 -8.43
CA TRP A 245 2.04 -16.87 -9.31
C TRP A 245 3.30 -16.04 -9.48
N ASP A 246 3.57 -15.70 -10.74
CA ASP A 246 4.77 -14.99 -11.14
C ASP A 246 4.43 -13.89 -12.14
N GLU A 247 4.69 -12.64 -11.77
CA GLU A 247 4.45 -11.46 -12.60
C GLU A 247 5.45 -11.42 -13.75
N VAL A 248 4.93 -11.63 -14.98
CA VAL A 248 5.75 -11.62 -16.20
C VAL A 248 5.75 -10.25 -16.84
N ILE A 249 4.59 -9.57 -16.89
CA ILE A 249 4.42 -8.24 -17.48
C ILE A 249 3.54 -7.40 -16.56
N TYR A 250 3.94 -6.14 -16.36
CA TYR A 250 3.16 -5.07 -15.75
C TYR A 250 3.63 -3.75 -16.37
N GLU A 251 2.98 -3.32 -17.44
CA GLU A 251 3.44 -2.20 -18.26
C GLU A 251 2.27 -1.35 -18.76
N VAL A 252 2.41 -0.02 -18.66
CA VAL A 252 1.43 0.95 -19.18
C VAL A 252 1.79 1.33 -20.62
N GLY A 253 0.76 1.55 -21.45
CA GLY A 253 0.93 2.08 -22.82
C GLY A 253 1.38 1.05 -23.85
N LEU A 254 1.23 -0.26 -23.59
CA LEU A 254 1.56 -1.31 -24.56
C LEU A 254 0.50 -1.40 -25.67
N THR A 255 0.96 -1.31 -26.93
CA THR A 255 0.17 -1.74 -28.10
C THR A 255 0.22 -3.26 -28.25
N ASN A 256 -0.75 -3.88 -28.93
CA ASN A 256 -0.75 -5.33 -29.14
C ASN A 256 0.53 -5.86 -29.85
N PRO A 257 1.09 -5.19 -30.88
CA PRO A 257 2.38 -5.58 -31.43
C PRO A 257 3.54 -5.48 -30.44
N ALA A 258 3.56 -4.43 -29.58
CA ALA A 258 4.58 -4.26 -28.54
C ALA A 258 4.45 -5.36 -27.48
N LEU A 259 3.23 -5.67 -27.03
CA LEU A 259 2.94 -6.78 -26.13
C LEU A 259 3.41 -8.11 -26.70
N SER A 260 3.07 -8.41 -27.96
CA SER A 260 3.52 -9.62 -28.65
C SER A 260 5.05 -9.74 -28.69
N LYS A 261 5.75 -8.64 -28.98
CA LYS A 261 7.21 -8.59 -28.97
C LYS A 261 7.78 -8.83 -27.57
N LEU A 262 7.20 -8.20 -26.56
CA LEU A 262 7.63 -8.34 -25.17
C LEU A 262 7.43 -9.78 -24.67
N MET A 263 6.28 -10.38 -24.94
CA MET A 263 5.99 -11.78 -24.63
C MET A 263 7.01 -12.75 -25.27
N ASN A 264 7.46 -12.49 -26.51
CA ASN A 264 8.51 -13.29 -27.14
C ASN A 264 9.88 -13.09 -26.46
N VAL A 265 10.25 -11.85 -26.09
CA VAL A 265 11.51 -11.54 -25.39
C VAL A 265 11.55 -12.21 -24.00
N LEU A 266 10.42 -12.23 -23.31
CA LEU A 266 10.26 -12.86 -22.00
C LEU A 266 10.05 -14.38 -22.06
N ASN A 267 10.14 -14.98 -23.25
CA ASN A 267 9.98 -16.42 -23.47
C ASN A 267 8.65 -16.98 -22.95
N VAL A 268 7.55 -16.24 -23.13
CA VAL A 268 6.20 -16.73 -22.81
C VAL A 268 5.90 -17.98 -23.66
N ASP A 269 5.49 -19.06 -23.01
CA ASP A 269 5.27 -20.36 -23.68
C ASP A 269 3.97 -20.34 -24.52
N LYS A 270 4.11 -20.28 -25.86
CA LYS A 270 3.00 -20.29 -26.81
C LYS A 270 2.19 -21.57 -26.78
N SER A 271 2.70 -22.64 -26.21
CA SER A 271 2.00 -23.93 -26.08
C SER A 271 0.98 -23.94 -24.95
N LYS A 272 1.01 -22.94 -24.04
CA LYS A 272 0.13 -22.83 -22.89
C LYS A 272 -1.04 -21.89 -23.15
N PRO A 273 -2.19 -22.08 -22.48
CA PRO A 273 -3.31 -21.15 -22.57
C PRO A 273 -2.93 -19.79 -21.99
N ILE A 274 -3.38 -18.73 -22.65
CA ILE A 274 -3.26 -17.35 -22.20
C ILE A 274 -4.66 -16.74 -22.17
N ILE A 275 -5.17 -16.36 -21.03
CA ILE A 275 -6.53 -15.87 -20.87
C ILE A 275 -6.51 -14.39 -20.52
N PHE A 276 -7.10 -13.56 -21.37
CA PHE A 276 -7.28 -12.12 -21.15
C PHE A 276 -8.74 -11.76 -20.93
N ASP A 277 -8.97 -10.49 -20.60
CA ASP A 277 -10.32 -9.93 -20.58
C ASP A 277 -11.01 -10.08 -21.94
N SER A 278 -12.24 -10.61 -21.94
CA SER A 278 -13.08 -10.73 -23.14
C SER A 278 -13.69 -9.42 -23.64
N ALA A 279 -13.57 -8.32 -22.88
CA ALA A 279 -14.04 -6.99 -23.30
C ALA A 279 -13.24 -6.43 -24.50
N SER A 280 -12.05 -7.00 -24.78
CA SER A 280 -11.17 -6.58 -25.89
C SER A 280 -11.01 -7.66 -26.98
N PRO A 281 -12.08 -8.09 -27.67
CA PRO A 281 -12.02 -9.20 -28.63
C PRO A 281 -11.12 -8.88 -29.85
N GLN A 282 -10.98 -7.60 -30.19
CA GLN A 282 -10.08 -7.16 -31.27
C GLN A 282 -8.61 -7.39 -30.91
N SER A 283 -8.20 -7.07 -29.67
CA SER A 283 -6.83 -7.30 -29.18
C SER A 283 -6.52 -8.81 -29.16
N ILE A 284 -7.46 -9.61 -28.70
CA ILE A 284 -7.31 -11.08 -28.72
C ILE A 284 -7.10 -11.59 -30.13
N LYS A 285 -7.91 -11.12 -31.10
CA LYS A 285 -7.78 -11.51 -32.52
C LYS A 285 -6.42 -11.08 -33.09
N GLU A 286 -6.01 -9.85 -32.89
CA GLU A 286 -4.73 -9.34 -33.37
C GLU A 286 -3.54 -10.14 -32.78
N LEU A 287 -3.56 -10.48 -31.50
CA LEU A 287 -2.55 -11.34 -30.90
C LEU A 287 -2.56 -12.77 -31.49
N LYS A 288 -3.73 -13.34 -31.80
CA LYS A 288 -3.82 -14.61 -32.52
C LYS A 288 -3.17 -14.54 -33.92
N ASP A 289 -3.40 -13.44 -34.63
CA ASP A 289 -2.80 -13.18 -35.95
C ASP A 289 -1.27 -13.00 -35.85
N LEU A 290 -0.77 -12.47 -34.73
CA LEU A 290 0.66 -12.36 -34.38
C LEU A 290 1.28 -13.71 -33.90
N GLY A 291 0.53 -14.81 -33.95
CA GLY A 291 1.02 -16.17 -33.67
C GLY A 291 0.75 -16.71 -32.26
N TRP A 292 0.00 -16.00 -31.44
CA TRP A 292 -0.40 -16.45 -30.09
C TRP A 292 -1.71 -17.26 -30.15
N ARG A 293 -1.64 -18.44 -30.74
CA ARG A 293 -2.84 -19.23 -31.10
C ARG A 293 -3.67 -19.69 -29.89
N LYS A 294 -3.06 -19.84 -28.72
CA LYS A 294 -3.73 -20.29 -27.48
C LYS A 294 -4.20 -19.13 -26.56
N ILE A 295 -4.21 -17.91 -27.10
CA ILE A 295 -4.81 -16.78 -26.40
C ILE A 295 -6.34 -16.82 -26.54
N ASP A 296 -7.06 -16.54 -25.46
CA ASP A 296 -8.54 -16.52 -25.48
C ASP A 296 -9.09 -15.50 -24.48
N GLY A 297 -10.38 -15.18 -24.60
CA GLY A 297 -11.10 -14.29 -23.68
C GLY A 297 -11.68 -15.04 -22.51
N ALA A 298 -11.73 -14.38 -21.36
CA ALA A 298 -12.39 -14.88 -20.16
C ALA A 298 -13.90 -15.03 -20.37
N ASP A 299 -14.51 -15.97 -19.65
CA ASP A 299 -15.96 -16.11 -19.63
C ASP A 299 -16.53 -15.14 -18.57
N LYS A 300 -17.26 -14.12 -19.01
CA LYS A 300 -17.88 -13.12 -18.15
C LYS A 300 -19.38 -13.40 -17.99
N GLY A 301 -19.86 -13.44 -16.75
CA GLY A 301 -21.27 -13.55 -16.41
C GLY A 301 -21.60 -12.76 -15.14
N LYS A 302 -22.87 -12.59 -14.84
CA LYS A 302 -23.31 -11.94 -13.60
C LYS A 302 -22.74 -12.72 -12.40
N GLY A 303 -22.04 -12.03 -11.50
CA GLY A 303 -21.38 -12.64 -10.34
C GLY A 303 -20.02 -13.30 -10.61
N SER A 304 -19.47 -13.21 -11.83
CA SER A 304 -18.18 -13.83 -12.19
C SER A 304 -17.00 -13.31 -11.36
N VAL A 305 -17.06 -12.08 -10.85
CA VAL A 305 -16.02 -11.50 -9.97
C VAL A 305 -15.95 -12.28 -8.66
N ASN A 306 -17.05 -12.35 -7.92
CA ASN A 306 -17.10 -13.04 -6.63
C ASN A 306 -16.86 -14.55 -6.78
N PHE A 307 -17.37 -15.16 -7.83
CA PHE A 307 -17.10 -16.57 -8.16
C PHE A 307 -15.61 -16.83 -8.38
N GLY A 308 -14.94 -15.99 -9.17
CA GLY A 308 -13.50 -16.10 -9.40
C GLY A 308 -12.68 -15.87 -8.13
N ILE A 309 -13.08 -14.92 -7.29
CA ILE A 309 -12.47 -14.68 -5.99
C ILE A 309 -12.59 -15.93 -5.11
N GLN A 310 -13.78 -16.54 -5.03
CA GLN A 310 -14.01 -17.74 -4.24
C GLN A 310 -13.12 -18.90 -4.67
N ILE A 311 -13.01 -19.17 -5.98
CA ILE A 311 -12.11 -20.21 -6.51
C ILE A 311 -10.66 -19.96 -6.08
N ILE A 312 -10.22 -18.72 -6.07
CA ILE A 312 -8.85 -18.34 -5.69
C ILE A 312 -8.65 -18.50 -4.17
N GLN A 313 -9.62 -18.12 -3.36
CA GLN A 313 -9.55 -18.22 -1.89
C GLN A 313 -9.41 -19.67 -1.39
N GLU A 314 -9.86 -20.66 -2.16
CA GLU A 314 -9.71 -22.09 -1.85
C GLU A 314 -8.28 -22.63 -2.08
N LYS A 315 -7.38 -21.81 -2.64
CA LYS A 315 -6.04 -22.25 -3.04
C LYS A 315 -4.98 -21.86 -2.04
N THR A 316 -3.95 -22.70 -1.91
CA THR A 316 -2.70 -22.35 -1.26
C THR A 316 -1.81 -21.63 -2.27
N ILE A 317 -1.53 -20.35 -2.02
CA ILE A 317 -0.90 -19.46 -2.99
C ILE A 317 0.52 -19.12 -2.56
N LEU A 318 1.46 -19.28 -3.47
CA LEU A 318 2.83 -18.78 -3.39
C LEU A 318 3.03 -17.70 -4.45
N VAL A 319 3.73 -16.62 -4.11
CA VAL A 319 4.01 -15.51 -5.02
C VAL A 319 5.51 -15.27 -5.07
N THR A 320 6.07 -15.15 -6.26
CA THR A 320 7.52 -14.89 -6.38
C THR A 320 7.86 -13.50 -5.84
N SER A 321 8.96 -13.39 -5.12
CA SER A 321 9.42 -12.13 -4.50
C SER A 321 9.68 -11.01 -5.52
N ARG A 322 9.91 -11.34 -6.79
CA ARG A 322 10.07 -10.39 -7.90
C ARG A 322 8.75 -9.78 -8.39
N SER A 323 7.61 -10.39 -8.08
CA SER A 323 6.25 -9.96 -8.48
C SER A 323 5.77 -8.76 -7.65
N LYS A 324 6.47 -7.64 -7.72
CA LYS A 324 6.26 -6.49 -6.82
C LYS A 324 4.88 -5.85 -6.95
N ASN A 325 4.37 -5.74 -8.18
CA ASN A 325 3.07 -5.12 -8.41
C ASN A 325 1.94 -6.07 -7.98
N LEU A 326 2.02 -7.35 -8.33
CA LEU A 326 1.08 -8.37 -7.85
C LEU A 326 1.04 -8.44 -6.32
N ILE A 327 2.21 -8.40 -5.64
CA ILE A 327 2.28 -8.36 -4.19
C ILE A 327 1.56 -7.11 -3.65
N THR A 328 1.78 -5.95 -4.26
CA THR A 328 1.12 -4.69 -3.86
C THR A 328 -0.40 -4.79 -4.04
N GLU A 329 -0.86 -5.36 -5.14
CA GLU A 329 -2.29 -5.57 -5.38
C GLU A 329 -2.88 -6.54 -4.34
N LEU A 330 -2.26 -7.68 -4.09
CA LEU A 330 -2.71 -8.64 -3.07
C LEU A 330 -2.79 -8.04 -1.67
N GLN A 331 -1.94 -7.09 -1.35
CA GLN A 331 -1.96 -6.37 -0.07
C GLN A 331 -3.04 -5.30 0.00
N LYS A 332 -3.45 -4.72 -1.12
CA LYS A 332 -4.36 -3.55 -1.18
C LYS A 332 -5.76 -3.87 -1.71
N TYR A 333 -5.95 -4.99 -2.39
CA TYR A 333 -7.25 -5.40 -2.91
C TYR A 333 -8.18 -5.82 -1.78
N THR A 334 -9.13 -4.96 -1.46
CA THR A 334 -10.03 -5.10 -0.31
C THR A 334 -11.49 -5.14 -0.73
N TRP A 335 -12.36 -5.62 0.15
CA TRP A 335 -13.80 -5.46 0.00
C TRP A 335 -14.17 -3.99 0.13
N ALA A 336 -15.00 -3.50 -0.78
CA ALA A 336 -15.55 -2.14 -0.69
C ALA A 336 -16.35 -1.98 0.60
N LYS A 337 -16.40 -0.75 1.12
CA LYS A 337 -17.16 -0.42 2.33
C LYS A 337 -18.44 0.35 1.95
N ASP A 338 -19.51 0.09 2.66
CA ASP A 338 -20.73 0.88 2.58
C ASP A 338 -20.54 2.25 3.26
N ARG A 339 -21.63 3.05 3.28
CA ARG A 339 -21.62 4.40 3.88
C ARG A 339 -21.35 4.37 5.40
N ASP A 340 -21.60 3.24 6.05
CA ASP A 340 -21.40 3.02 7.48
C ASP A 340 -20.02 2.41 7.78
N GLY A 341 -19.15 2.26 6.77
CA GLY A 341 -17.82 1.70 6.88
C GLY A 341 -17.77 0.17 6.97
N LYS A 342 -18.90 -0.53 6.78
CA LYS A 342 -18.94 -1.99 6.81
C LYS A 342 -18.50 -2.58 5.46
N PRO A 343 -17.69 -3.66 5.44
CA PRO A 343 -17.34 -4.34 4.20
C PRO A 343 -18.59 -4.83 3.45
N THR A 344 -18.60 -4.59 2.15
CA THR A 344 -19.62 -5.16 1.24
C THR A 344 -19.12 -6.50 0.68
N ASN A 345 -19.97 -7.18 -0.10
CA ASN A 345 -19.57 -8.37 -0.86
C ASN A 345 -19.03 -8.03 -2.25
N GLU A 346 -18.68 -6.79 -2.49
CA GLU A 346 -18.07 -6.33 -3.74
C GLU A 346 -16.64 -5.83 -3.44
N PRO A 347 -15.62 -6.24 -4.22
CA PRO A 347 -14.29 -5.71 -4.04
C PRO A 347 -14.19 -4.28 -4.58
N ILE A 348 -13.14 -3.54 -4.16
CA ILE A 348 -12.81 -2.24 -4.73
C ILE A 348 -12.41 -2.38 -6.20
N ASP A 349 -12.68 -1.35 -7.00
CA ASP A 349 -12.29 -1.29 -8.43
C ASP A 349 -10.92 -0.59 -8.58
N SER A 350 -9.93 -1.07 -7.81
CA SER A 350 -8.54 -0.61 -7.86
C SER A 350 -7.62 -1.70 -7.31
N PHE A 351 -6.35 -1.66 -7.68
CA PHE A 351 -5.36 -2.68 -7.31
C PHE A 351 -5.78 -4.09 -7.74
N ASN A 352 -6.33 -4.24 -8.94
CA ASN A 352 -6.97 -5.47 -9.40
C ASN A 352 -6.45 -6.00 -10.74
N HIS A 353 -5.56 -5.32 -11.44
CA HIS A 353 -5.12 -5.69 -12.80
C HIS A 353 -4.47 -7.08 -12.88
N CYS A 354 -3.49 -7.37 -12.01
CA CYS A 354 -2.89 -8.71 -11.92
C CYS A 354 -3.91 -9.74 -11.42
N ILE A 355 -4.67 -9.34 -10.39
CA ILE A 355 -5.69 -10.19 -9.76
C ILE A 355 -6.79 -10.55 -10.77
N ASP A 356 -7.24 -9.61 -11.58
CA ASP A 356 -8.23 -9.84 -12.62
C ASP A 356 -7.70 -10.78 -13.70
N GLY A 357 -6.46 -10.61 -14.13
CA GLY A 357 -5.80 -11.55 -15.02
C GLY A 357 -5.79 -12.98 -14.45
N ILE A 358 -5.41 -13.15 -13.20
CA ILE A 358 -5.43 -14.44 -12.51
C ILE A 358 -6.86 -14.99 -12.44
N ARG A 359 -7.82 -14.16 -12.06
CA ARG A 359 -9.24 -14.52 -11.97
C ARG A 359 -9.79 -14.98 -13.31
N TYR A 360 -9.44 -14.32 -14.42
CA TYR A 360 -9.83 -14.73 -15.78
C TYR A 360 -9.32 -16.13 -16.12
N PHE A 361 -8.08 -16.44 -15.76
CA PHE A 361 -7.52 -17.77 -15.99
C PHE A 361 -8.30 -18.86 -15.26
N TYR A 362 -8.63 -18.66 -13.99
CA TYR A 362 -9.36 -19.69 -13.22
C TYR A 362 -10.82 -19.81 -13.63
N THR A 363 -11.51 -18.73 -13.93
CA THR A 363 -12.91 -18.78 -14.36
C THR A 363 -13.02 -19.48 -15.72
N LYS A 364 -12.16 -19.17 -16.69
CA LYS A 364 -12.14 -19.86 -17.99
C LYS A 364 -11.91 -21.35 -17.86
N LYS A 365 -10.95 -21.76 -17.05
CA LYS A 365 -10.63 -23.18 -16.81
C LYS A 365 -11.79 -23.94 -16.18
N THR A 366 -12.53 -23.33 -15.27
CA THR A 366 -13.68 -23.94 -14.59
C THR A 366 -14.85 -24.16 -15.55
N TYR A 367 -15.11 -23.23 -16.45
CA TYR A 367 -16.15 -23.39 -17.46
C TYR A 367 -15.77 -24.37 -18.58
N SER A 368 -14.49 -24.47 -18.95
CA SER A 368 -14.00 -25.35 -20.01
C SER A 368 -13.68 -26.79 -19.55
N GLY A 369 -13.50 -27.01 -18.27
CA GLY A 369 -13.17 -28.29 -17.67
C GLY A 369 -14.31 -28.86 -16.86
N ARG A 370 -14.99 -29.91 -17.33
CA ARG A 370 -15.96 -30.70 -16.62
C ARG A 370 -15.63 -30.86 -15.14
N TYR A 371 -16.23 -30.06 -14.31
CA TYR A 371 -16.46 -30.46 -12.94
C TYR A 371 -17.83 -31.10 -12.85
N VAL A 372 -17.83 -32.42 -12.88
CA VAL A 372 -18.95 -33.20 -12.38
C VAL A 372 -18.95 -32.96 -10.88
N VAL A 373 -19.93 -32.20 -10.37
CA VAL A 373 -20.26 -32.16 -8.96
C VAL A 373 -20.79 -33.55 -8.64
N VAL A 374 -20.08 -34.27 -7.78
CA VAL A 374 -20.60 -35.44 -7.09
C VAL A 374 -21.13 -34.97 -5.74
#